data_a964b90e2d2229b9a6dff6e587579709
#
_entry.id   a964b90e2d2229b9a6dff6e587579709
#
_cell.length_a   1.000
_cell.length_b   1.000
_cell.length_c   1.000
_cell.angle_alpha   90.00
_cell.angle_beta   90.00
_cell.angle_gamma   90.00
#
_symmetry.space_group_name_H-M   'P 1'
#
loop_
_entity.id
_entity.type
_entity.pdbx_description
1 polymer ?
#
loop_
_entity_poly.entity_id
_entity_poly.type
_entity_poly.pdbx_seq_one_letter_code
_entity_poly.pdbx_strand_id
1 'polypeptide(L)'
;MAEILAAVRAFDGVLELAPTAGSAYPEIAWGDHFFYNAPDGRVPRGQPYATIVTKDYPDDTASDLDPPGRWRLNIHVVKGTVEVDHDADPATADTVLPHPLYARQGWIAIVNPGERTTSLALELLRQAHYRSQRAIDSGSSDGTSGVTRPP
;
A
#
# COMPACT_ATOMS: atom_id res chain seq x y z
N MET A 1 7.09 -10.41 -5.06
CA MET A 1 5.84 -10.16 -4.30
C MET A 1 5.65 -11.13 -3.14
N ALA A 2 5.97 -12.38 -3.30
CA ALA A 2 5.73 -13.39 -2.26
C ALA A 2 6.40 -13.05 -0.91
N GLU A 3 7.60 -12.54 -0.93
CA GLU A 3 8.32 -12.18 0.30
C GLU A 3 7.62 -11.03 1.03
N ILE A 4 7.16 -10.04 0.29
CA ILE A 4 6.41 -8.90 0.87
C ILE A 4 5.10 -9.40 1.49
N LEU A 5 4.35 -10.20 0.75
CA LEU A 5 3.08 -10.73 1.26
C LEU A 5 3.28 -11.57 2.52
N ALA A 6 4.29 -12.44 2.53
CA ALA A 6 4.56 -13.28 3.68
C ALA A 6 4.88 -12.45 4.93
N ALA A 7 5.67 -11.40 4.78
CA ALA A 7 6.04 -10.53 5.89
C ALA A 7 4.83 -9.80 6.46
N VAL A 8 4.00 -9.22 5.60
CA VAL A 8 2.83 -8.46 6.05
C VAL A 8 1.81 -9.38 6.72
N ARG A 9 1.60 -10.56 6.15
CA ARG A 9 0.66 -11.53 6.71
C ARG A 9 1.06 -12.04 8.09
N ALA A 10 2.33 -11.88 8.48
CA ALA A 10 2.81 -12.29 9.79
C ALA A 10 2.62 -11.22 10.88
N PHE A 11 2.21 -10.01 10.52
CA PHE A 11 1.99 -8.96 11.52
C PHE A 11 0.74 -9.26 12.36
N ASP A 12 0.81 -8.98 13.66
CA ASP A 12 -0.33 -9.18 14.56
C ASP A 12 -1.50 -8.30 14.16
N GLY A 13 -2.68 -8.90 14.01
CA GLY A 13 -3.89 -8.15 13.70
C GLY A 13 -4.00 -7.65 12.28
N VAL A 14 -3.20 -8.15 11.36
CA VAL A 14 -3.30 -7.74 9.98
C VAL A 14 -4.58 -8.28 9.34
N LEU A 15 -5.21 -7.44 8.54
CA LEU A 15 -6.32 -7.86 7.69
C LEU A 15 -5.94 -7.55 6.26
N GLU A 16 -5.91 -8.57 5.43
CA GLU A 16 -5.64 -8.42 4.00
C GLU A 16 -6.94 -8.55 3.22
N LEU A 17 -7.30 -7.52 2.48
CA LEU A 17 -8.38 -7.59 1.51
C LEU A 17 -7.73 -7.84 0.16
N ALA A 18 -8.01 -8.98 -0.44
CA ALA A 18 -7.42 -9.38 -1.72
C ALA A 18 -8.50 -9.87 -2.67
N PRO A 19 -9.21 -8.94 -3.33
CA PRO A 19 -10.29 -9.31 -4.24
C PRO A 19 -9.80 -10.22 -5.36
N THR A 20 -10.56 -11.27 -5.63
CA THR A 20 -10.22 -12.24 -6.67
C THR A 20 -11.18 -12.12 -7.85
N ALA A 21 -10.77 -12.71 -8.97
CA ALA A 21 -11.62 -12.75 -10.16
C ALA A 21 -12.96 -13.42 -9.83
N GLY A 22 -14.04 -12.79 -10.25
CA GLY A 22 -15.39 -13.31 -9.98
C GLY A 22 -15.97 -12.92 -8.63
N SER A 23 -15.21 -12.19 -7.78
CA SER A 23 -15.73 -11.75 -6.50
C SER A 23 -16.71 -10.58 -6.67
N ALA A 24 -17.37 -10.20 -5.56
CA ALA A 24 -18.32 -9.09 -5.59
C ALA A 24 -17.66 -7.71 -5.67
N TYR A 25 -16.35 -7.65 -5.53
CA TYR A 25 -15.61 -6.38 -5.63
C TYR A 25 -15.48 -5.96 -7.08
N PRO A 26 -15.30 -4.65 -7.35
CA PRO A 26 -15.11 -4.16 -8.72
C PRO A 26 -13.94 -4.87 -9.41
N GLU A 27 -14.11 -5.18 -10.67
CA GLU A 27 -13.11 -5.91 -11.45
C GLU A 27 -11.74 -5.23 -11.42
N ILE A 28 -11.70 -3.89 -11.41
CA ILE A 28 -10.44 -3.15 -11.38
C ILE A 28 -9.58 -3.53 -10.17
N ALA A 29 -10.19 -3.93 -9.07
CA ALA A 29 -9.46 -4.29 -7.84
C ALA A 29 -9.04 -5.75 -7.79
N TRP A 30 -9.47 -6.58 -8.74
CA TRP A 30 -9.10 -8.00 -8.72
C TRP A 30 -7.60 -8.18 -8.88
N GLY A 31 -7.00 -8.98 -8.01
CA GLY A 31 -5.56 -9.22 -7.99
C GLY A 31 -4.76 -8.23 -7.16
N ASP A 32 -5.39 -7.18 -6.66
CA ASP A 32 -4.72 -6.21 -5.80
C ASP A 32 -4.84 -6.62 -4.34
N HIS A 33 -4.02 -6.01 -3.48
CA HIS A 33 -3.99 -6.33 -2.05
C HIS A 33 -4.08 -5.03 -1.25
N PHE A 34 -4.92 -5.03 -0.22
CA PHE A 34 -5.12 -3.88 0.64
C PHE A 34 -4.91 -4.33 2.10
N PHE A 35 -4.03 -3.65 2.83
CA PHE A 35 -3.63 -4.09 4.17
C PHE A 35 -4.11 -3.13 5.23
N TYR A 36 -4.73 -3.68 6.26
CA TYR A 36 -5.26 -2.95 7.40
C TYR A 36 -4.75 -3.55 8.70
N ASN A 37 -4.67 -2.73 9.74
CA ASN A 37 -4.53 -3.27 11.09
C ASN A 37 -5.95 -3.36 11.66
N ALA A 38 -6.50 -4.56 11.68
CA ALA A 38 -7.88 -4.81 12.08
C ALA A 38 -7.98 -6.15 12.81
N PRO A 39 -7.60 -6.19 14.11
CA PRO A 39 -7.62 -7.44 14.87
C PRO A 39 -9.00 -8.09 14.95
N ASP A 40 -10.08 -7.31 14.82
CA ASP A 40 -11.45 -7.85 14.85
C ASP A 40 -11.87 -8.49 13.52
N GLY A 41 -11.02 -8.45 12.50
CA GLY A 41 -11.32 -9.04 11.20
C GLY A 41 -12.29 -8.25 10.34
N ARG A 42 -12.61 -7.03 10.71
CA ARG A 42 -13.53 -6.18 9.95
C ARG A 42 -12.76 -5.09 9.25
N VAL A 43 -13.09 -4.86 7.97
CA VAL A 43 -12.45 -3.80 7.19
C VAL A 43 -12.78 -2.44 7.82
N PRO A 44 -11.76 -1.68 8.26
CA PRO A 44 -11.99 -0.36 8.84
C PRO A 44 -12.55 0.63 7.81
N ARG A 45 -13.13 1.72 8.30
CA ARG A 45 -13.67 2.76 7.43
C ARG A 45 -12.58 3.57 6.74
N GLY A 46 -11.43 3.70 7.35
CA GLY A 46 -10.33 4.49 6.78
C GLY A 46 -9.60 3.78 5.67
N GLN A 47 -8.55 4.41 5.21
CA GLN A 47 -7.73 3.82 4.16
C GLN A 47 -6.84 2.72 4.72
N PRO A 48 -6.44 1.75 3.88
CA PRO A 48 -5.39 0.81 4.26
C PRO A 48 -4.09 1.57 4.52
N TYR A 49 -3.19 0.99 5.30
CA TYR A 49 -1.88 1.60 5.50
C TYR A 49 -0.90 1.25 4.38
N ALA A 50 -1.19 0.22 3.61
CA ALA A 50 -0.38 -0.18 2.46
C ALA A 50 -1.25 -0.93 1.46
N THR A 51 -0.85 -0.87 0.19
CA THR A 51 -1.54 -1.59 -0.88
C THR A 51 -0.52 -2.16 -1.86
N ILE A 52 -0.92 -3.20 -2.57
CA ILE A 52 -0.22 -3.66 -3.76
C ILE A 52 -1.20 -3.55 -4.91
N VAL A 53 -0.84 -2.80 -5.94
CA VAL A 53 -1.67 -2.69 -7.15
C VAL A 53 -0.94 -3.35 -8.31
N THR A 54 -1.71 -4.06 -9.14
CA THR A 54 -1.15 -4.93 -10.18
C THR A 54 -1.51 -4.47 -11.60
N LYS A 55 -2.08 -3.30 -11.73
CA LYS A 55 -2.47 -2.73 -13.02
C LYS A 55 -2.62 -1.22 -12.89
N ASP A 56 -2.64 -0.53 -14.02
CA ASP A 56 -2.97 0.90 -14.03
C ASP A 56 -4.44 1.11 -13.70
N TYR A 57 -4.72 2.13 -12.89
CA TYR A 57 -6.07 2.61 -12.68
C TYR A 57 -6.31 3.79 -13.64
N PRO A 58 -7.56 4.12 -13.98
CA PRO A 58 -7.84 5.13 -15.00
C PRO A 58 -7.17 6.49 -14.75
N ASP A 59 -6.97 6.88 -13.49
CA ASP A 59 -6.33 8.15 -13.16
C ASP A 59 -4.92 7.96 -12.58
N ASP A 60 -4.35 6.76 -12.68
CA ASP A 60 -3.07 6.43 -12.07
C ASP A 60 -2.31 5.50 -13.01
N THR A 61 -1.75 6.06 -14.08
CA THR A 61 -1.07 5.31 -15.12
C THR A 61 0.43 5.58 -15.19
N ALA A 62 0.94 6.46 -14.33
CA ALA A 62 2.33 6.91 -14.43
C ALA A 62 3.36 5.81 -14.16
N SER A 63 2.98 4.79 -13.39
CA SER A 63 3.89 3.69 -13.07
C SER A 63 3.96 2.59 -14.12
N ASP A 64 3.10 2.66 -15.14
CA ASP A 64 3.10 1.69 -16.25
C ASP A 64 3.01 0.25 -15.76
N LEU A 65 1.90 -0.10 -15.09
CA LEU A 65 1.73 -1.40 -14.44
C LEU A 65 1.05 -2.45 -15.31
N ASP A 66 0.49 -2.07 -16.46
CA ASP A 66 -0.23 -3.01 -17.30
C ASP A 66 0.62 -4.10 -17.95
N PRO A 67 1.90 -3.87 -18.31
CA PRO A 67 2.72 -4.96 -18.80
C PRO A 67 2.84 -6.09 -17.78
N PRO A 68 2.88 -7.36 -18.23
CA PRO A 68 2.93 -8.50 -17.31
C PRO A 68 4.10 -8.43 -16.33
N GLY A 69 3.85 -8.86 -15.09
CA GLY A 69 4.88 -8.94 -14.07
C GLY A 69 5.18 -7.63 -13.35
N ARG A 70 4.52 -6.55 -13.71
CA ARG A 70 4.72 -5.27 -13.03
C ARG A 70 3.64 -5.07 -11.96
N TRP A 71 4.07 -4.55 -10.82
CA TRP A 71 3.19 -4.24 -9.70
C TRP A 71 3.82 -3.15 -8.86
N ARG A 72 3.05 -2.53 -8.00
CA ARG A 72 3.54 -1.41 -7.20
C ARG A 72 3.09 -1.56 -5.76
N LEU A 73 4.06 -1.47 -4.85
CA LEU A 73 3.81 -1.42 -3.41
C LEU A 73 3.65 0.05 -3.02
N ASN A 74 2.56 0.38 -2.37
CA ASN A 74 2.29 1.71 -1.85
C ASN A 74 2.26 1.63 -0.33
N ILE A 75 2.96 2.54 0.35
CA ILE A 75 3.05 2.52 1.81
C ILE A 75 2.83 3.93 2.34
N HIS A 76 1.98 4.06 3.34
CA HIS A 76 1.82 5.31 4.05
C HIS A 76 2.93 5.46 5.08
N VAL A 77 3.69 6.55 5.00
CA VAL A 77 4.84 6.78 5.88
C VAL A 77 4.72 8.14 6.55
N VAL A 78 5.48 8.32 7.63
CA VAL A 78 5.61 9.64 8.24
C VAL A 78 6.52 10.47 7.36
N LYS A 79 6.07 11.65 6.97
CA LYS A 79 6.85 12.53 6.08
C LYS A 79 8.21 12.83 6.68
N GLY A 80 9.22 12.81 5.81
CA GLY A 80 10.58 13.11 6.20
C GLY A 80 11.36 11.95 6.82
N THR A 81 10.74 10.77 6.94
CA THR A 81 11.41 9.60 7.54
C THR A 81 12.07 8.69 6.52
N VAL A 82 11.84 8.90 5.24
CA VAL A 82 12.44 8.08 4.19
C VAL A 82 12.80 8.98 3.01
N GLU A 83 13.92 8.71 2.39
CA GLU A 83 14.32 9.42 1.18
C GLU A 83 13.57 8.88 -0.01
N VAL A 84 13.04 9.79 -0.82
CA VAL A 84 12.38 9.44 -2.08
C VAL A 84 13.10 10.12 -3.22
N ASP A 85 13.16 9.43 -4.36
CA ASP A 85 13.77 9.98 -5.56
C ASP A 85 12.71 10.76 -6.34
N HIS A 86 12.71 12.08 -6.18
CA HIS A 86 11.75 12.95 -6.84
C HIS A 86 12.03 13.15 -8.34
N ASP A 87 13.22 12.80 -8.78
CA ASP A 87 13.64 13.04 -10.15
C ASP A 87 13.49 11.82 -11.05
N ALA A 88 13.31 10.63 -10.48
CA ALA A 88 13.18 9.42 -11.27
C ALA A 88 11.81 9.35 -11.96
N ASP A 89 11.78 8.66 -13.09
CA ASP A 89 10.53 8.35 -13.77
C ASP A 89 9.64 7.52 -12.82
N PRO A 90 8.34 7.84 -12.70
CA PRO A 90 7.43 7.08 -11.85
C PRO A 90 7.32 5.60 -12.17
N ALA A 91 7.74 5.17 -13.35
CA ALA A 91 7.74 3.75 -13.74
C ALA A 91 9.06 3.03 -13.38
N THR A 92 10.02 3.72 -12.75
CA THR A 92 11.31 3.12 -12.41
C THR A 92 11.14 2.04 -11.35
N ALA A 93 11.64 0.85 -11.64
CA ALA A 93 11.55 -0.27 -10.70
C ALA A 93 12.58 -0.17 -9.57
N ASP A 94 12.27 -0.83 -8.44
CA ASP A 94 13.18 -1.02 -7.31
C ASP A 94 13.80 0.30 -6.82
N THR A 95 12.98 1.32 -6.74
CA THR A 95 13.36 2.67 -6.31
C THR A 95 12.24 3.25 -5.47
N VAL A 96 12.58 3.91 -4.37
CA VAL A 96 11.57 4.56 -3.53
C VAL A 96 11.17 5.86 -4.18
N LEU A 97 9.91 5.94 -4.59
CA LEU A 97 9.36 7.07 -5.34
C LEU A 97 8.25 7.75 -4.55
N PRO A 98 7.99 9.03 -4.79
CA PRO A 98 6.75 9.63 -4.30
C PRO A 98 5.57 8.98 -5.02
N HIS A 99 4.46 8.74 -4.30
CA HIS A 99 3.27 8.19 -4.94
C HIS A 99 2.78 9.19 -6.01
N PRO A 100 2.42 8.72 -7.21
CA PRO A 100 2.05 9.64 -8.29
C PRO A 100 0.89 10.57 -7.98
N LEU A 101 -0.06 10.14 -7.12
CA LEU A 101 -1.23 10.94 -6.77
C LEU A 101 -1.24 11.37 -5.31
N TYR A 102 -0.71 10.57 -4.40
CA TYR A 102 -0.93 10.76 -2.96
C TYR A 102 0.34 11.06 -2.17
N ALA A 103 1.39 11.52 -2.83
CA ALA A 103 2.65 11.86 -2.15
C ALA A 103 2.45 12.91 -1.06
N ARG A 104 1.55 13.89 -1.29
CA ARG A 104 1.29 14.95 -0.32
C ARG A 104 0.66 14.42 0.97
N GLN A 105 -0.07 13.31 0.88
CA GLN A 105 -0.70 12.67 2.03
C GLN A 105 0.24 11.69 2.73
N GLY A 106 1.51 11.63 2.35
CA GLY A 106 2.49 10.76 2.99
C GLY A 106 2.62 9.38 2.38
N TRP A 107 2.22 9.20 1.13
CA TRP A 107 2.36 7.90 0.45
C TRP A 107 3.62 7.85 -0.40
N ILE A 108 4.34 6.73 -0.30
CA ILE A 108 5.45 6.41 -1.20
C ILE A 108 5.07 5.20 -2.04
N ALA A 109 5.81 5.01 -3.12
CA ALA A 109 5.56 3.93 -4.07
C ALA A 109 6.86 3.26 -4.47
N ILE A 110 6.83 1.94 -4.63
CA ILE A 110 7.97 1.16 -5.11
C ILE A 110 7.44 0.18 -6.14
N VAL A 111 7.83 0.36 -7.40
CA VAL A 111 7.50 -0.58 -8.46
C VAL A 111 8.45 -1.77 -8.36
N ASN A 112 7.92 -2.97 -8.30
CA ASN A 112 8.70 -4.21 -8.25
C ASN A 112 9.89 -4.14 -7.29
N PRO A 113 9.67 -4.04 -5.96
CA PRO A 113 10.77 -4.06 -5.00
C PRO A 113 11.70 -5.24 -5.24
N GLY A 114 12.99 -5.00 -5.24
CA GLY A 114 14.03 -5.98 -5.48
C GLY A 114 15.16 -5.83 -4.47
N GLU A 115 16.38 -6.11 -4.89
CA GLU A 115 17.54 -6.09 -3.98
C GLU A 115 17.74 -4.73 -3.31
N ARG A 116 17.42 -3.65 -4.02
CA ARG A 116 17.69 -2.30 -3.50
C ARG A 116 16.70 -1.86 -2.43
N THR A 117 15.44 -2.26 -2.53
CA THR A 117 14.39 -1.67 -1.70
C THR A 117 13.63 -2.64 -0.82
N THR A 118 13.76 -3.95 -1.00
CA THR A 118 12.94 -4.91 -0.24
C THR A 118 13.14 -4.78 1.27
N SER A 119 14.38 -4.69 1.76
CA SER A 119 14.64 -4.58 3.20
C SER A 119 14.01 -3.32 3.78
N LEU A 120 14.15 -2.19 3.10
CA LEU A 120 13.53 -0.94 3.54
C LEU A 120 12.01 -1.05 3.48
N ALA A 121 11.47 -1.64 2.42
CA ALA A 121 10.03 -1.82 2.29
C ALA A 121 9.45 -2.62 3.45
N LEU A 122 10.11 -3.70 3.85
CA LEU A 122 9.65 -4.53 4.98
C LEU A 122 9.63 -3.72 6.28
N GLU A 123 10.64 -2.91 6.52
CA GLU A 123 10.69 -2.07 7.71
C GLU A 123 9.61 -0.98 7.68
N LEU A 124 9.39 -0.36 6.54
CA LEU A 124 8.35 0.66 6.41
C LEU A 124 6.95 0.07 6.58
N LEU A 125 6.73 -1.14 6.08
CA LEU A 125 5.46 -1.85 6.26
C LEU A 125 5.22 -2.14 7.74
N ARG A 126 6.24 -2.62 8.45
CA ARG A 126 6.15 -2.88 9.88
C ARG A 126 5.80 -1.61 10.64
N GLN A 127 6.49 -0.52 10.35
CA GLN A 127 6.22 0.77 10.99
C GLN A 127 4.79 1.25 10.72
N ALA A 128 4.33 1.14 9.47
CA ALA A 128 2.99 1.56 9.10
C ALA A 128 1.93 0.74 9.82
N HIS A 129 2.12 -0.57 9.91
CA HIS A 129 1.19 -1.47 10.59
C HIS A 129 1.05 -1.10 12.06
N TYR A 130 2.17 -0.97 12.77
CA TYR A 130 2.13 -0.71 14.22
C TYR A 130 1.75 0.71 14.56
N ARG A 131 1.99 1.68 13.67
CA ARG A 131 1.46 3.02 13.83
C ARG A 131 -0.07 3.03 13.72
N SER A 132 -0.62 2.23 12.82
CA SER A 132 -2.07 2.05 12.72
C SER A 132 -2.65 1.39 13.96
N GLN A 133 -1.91 0.47 14.59
CA GLN A 133 -2.30 -0.15 15.85
C GLN A 133 -2.44 0.90 16.95
N ARG A 134 -1.47 1.81 17.06
CA ARG A 134 -1.52 2.86 18.08
C ARG A 134 -2.71 3.79 17.89
N ALA A 135 -3.05 4.10 16.66
CA ALA A 135 -4.21 4.93 16.36
C ALA A 135 -5.50 4.27 16.81
N ILE A 136 -5.63 2.96 16.64
CA ILE A 136 -6.78 2.19 17.11
C ILE A 136 -6.82 2.20 18.64
N ASP A 137 -5.68 1.94 19.29
CA ASP A 137 -5.59 1.84 20.74
C ASP A 137 -5.87 3.17 21.43
N SER A 138 -5.58 4.30 20.78
CA SER A 138 -5.86 5.60 21.35
C SER A 138 -7.34 5.96 21.29
N GLY A 139 -8.17 5.11 20.70
CA GLY A 139 -9.60 5.38 20.65
C GLY A 139 -9.99 6.52 19.74
N SER A 140 -9.15 6.92 18.87
CA SER A 140 -9.50 7.97 17.95
C SER A 140 -10.44 7.45 16.92
N SER A 141 -11.63 7.34 17.26
CA SER A 141 -12.61 6.97 16.27
C SER A 141 -12.99 8.21 15.54
N ASP A 142 -12.21 8.68 14.71
CA ASP A 142 -12.60 9.80 14.01
C ASP A 142 -13.48 9.48 12.90
N GLY A 143 -14.42 9.28 12.84
CA GLY A 143 -15.36 9.12 11.81
C GLY A 143 -15.07 9.69 10.42
N THR A 144 -13.91 9.88 10.09
CA THR A 144 -13.65 10.32 8.77
C THR A 144 -14.01 9.25 7.83
N SER A 145 -15.08 9.37 7.31
CA SER A 145 -15.56 8.42 6.39
C SER A 145 -15.22 8.76 5.01
N GLY A 146 -14.11 8.94 4.67
CA GLY A 146 -13.84 9.11 3.28
C GLY A 146 -13.95 7.79 2.57
N VAL A 147 -14.95 7.57 1.86
CA VAL A 147 -14.98 6.45 0.96
C VAL A 147 -14.07 6.83 -0.18
N THR A 148 -12.81 6.68 0.01
CA THR A 148 -11.89 6.98 -1.04
C THR A 148 -11.32 5.69 -1.58
N ARG A 149 -11.07 5.68 -2.86
CA ARG A 149 -10.36 4.60 -3.51
C ARG A 149 -8.98 4.47 -2.88
N PRO A 150 -8.52 3.25 -2.56
CA PRO A 150 -7.18 3.07 -2.01
C PRO A 150 -6.10 3.58 -2.96
N PRO A 151 -5.06 4.14 -2.44
CA PRO A 151 -3.93 4.59 -3.27
C PRO A 151 -3.21 3.47 -3.97
#